data_63f5c088b5332325f1aa5ff14ccd5e85
#
_entry.id   63f5c088b5332325f1aa5ff14ccd5e85
#
_cell.length_a   1.000
_cell.length_b   1.000
_cell.length_c   1.000
_cell.angle_alpha   90.00
_cell.angle_beta   90.00
_cell.angle_gamma   90.00
#
_symmetry.space_group_name_H-M   'P 1'
#
loop_
_entity.id
_entity.type
_entity.pdbx_description
1 polymer ?
#
loop_
_entity_poly.entity_id
_entity_poly.type
_entity_poly.pdbx_seq_one_letter_code
_entity_poly.pdbx_strand_id
1 'polypeptide(L)'
;GLSPQGTISSFDKNAATKTYSLPVTASWQVDLFGQLLNSKRNAQVTLKQTKAYRQAVQTQVISNIANMYYTLMMLDRQLEITKSTAEILKKNAETMEAMKDAAMYNINSTGVEQSKAAYAQVLASIPDIEQSIRETENALSTFLGEAPHAIKRGTLEAQVLPTELSAGVPIQLLSNRPDVKAAEMALASCYYNTNSARAAFYPQITLSGSAGWTNSAGSAIINPGKLLASAVGSLTQPLFYRGQNIARLKAAKAQEESAKLSFQQALLNAGSEVSNALSLYQKTSEKVESRRLQVESAKKASEDTKELFNLGTSTYLEVLSAQQSYLSAQISQVSDCFDQMQAVVSLYQALGGGREE
;
A
#
# COMPACT_ATOMS: atom_id res chain seq x y z
N GLY A 1 -12.91 -42.22 4.36
CA GLY A 1 -11.97 -42.29 5.48
C GLY A 1 -11.63 -43.71 5.84
N LEU A 2 -10.44 -43.93 6.33
CA LEU A 2 -9.95 -45.21 6.82
C LEU A 2 -9.75 -45.06 8.33
N SER A 3 -10.58 -45.72 9.12
CA SER A 3 -10.59 -45.52 10.58
C SER A 3 -10.44 -46.87 11.27
N PRO A 4 -9.22 -47.31 11.60
CA PRO A 4 -9.02 -48.55 12.37
C PRO A 4 -9.52 -48.32 13.79
N GLN A 5 -10.34 -49.24 14.28
CA GLN A 5 -10.88 -49.21 15.62
C GLN A 5 -10.66 -50.57 16.31
N GLY A 6 -10.17 -50.52 17.52
CA GLY A 6 -10.05 -51.68 18.40
C GLY A 6 -10.67 -51.40 19.75
N THR A 7 -11.53 -52.26 20.21
CA THR A 7 -12.20 -52.12 21.51
C THR A 7 -11.98 -53.40 22.37
N ILE A 8 -11.67 -53.24 23.64
CA ILE A 8 -11.60 -54.30 24.63
C ILE A 8 -12.74 -54.05 25.60
N SER A 9 -13.70 -54.96 25.68
CA SER A 9 -14.93 -54.76 26.46
C SER A 9 -14.92 -55.39 27.86
N SER A 10 -13.90 -56.14 28.24
CA SER A 10 -13.75 -56.69 29.58
C SER A 10 -12.30 -56.94 29.92
N PHE A 11 -11.92 -56.70 31.18
CA PHE A 11 -10.58 -57.00 31.76
C PHE A 11 -10.51 -58.36 32.43
N ASP A 12 -11.56 -59.16 32.43
CA ASP A 12 -11.55 -60.49 32.97
C ASP A 12 -10.82 -61.45 32.00
N LYS A 13 -9.79 -62.16 32.47
CA LYS A 13 -8.91 -63.01 31.65
C LYS A 13 -9.65 -64.11 30.86
N ASN A 14 -10.85 -64.51 31.30
CA ASN A 14 -11.64 -65.57 30.67
C ASN A 14 -12.79 -65.06 29.81
N ALA A 15 -13.07 -63.74 29.77
CA ALA A 15 -14.23 -63.18 29.10
C ALA A 15 -13.86 -61.93 28.20
N ALA A 16 -12.61 -61.69 27.94
CA ALA A 16 -12.17 -60.55 27.15
C ALA A 16 -12.61 -60.71 25.68
N THR A 17 -13.55 -59.90 25.21
CA THR A 17 -13.97 -59.82 23.80
C THR A 17 -13.15 -58.79 23.10
N LYS A 18 -12.30 -59.19 22.16
CA LYS A 18 -11.48 -58.30 21.33
C LYS A 18 -12.19 -58.09 19.98
N THR A 19 -12.56 -56.87 19.71
CA THR A 19 -13.20 -56.55 18.43
C THR A 19 -12.26 -55.67 17.61
N TYR A 20 -11.98 -56.03 16.38
CA TYR A 20 -11.20 -55.26 15.40
C TYR A 20 -12.11 -54.88 14.24
N SER A 21 -12.07 -53.64 13.79
CA SER A 21 -12.77 -53.20 12.58
C SER A 21 -11.88 -52.29 11.76
N LEU A 22 -11.85 -52.48 10.46
CA LEU A 22 -11.17 -51.66 9.49
C LEU A 22 -12.16 -51.26 8.40
N PRO A 23 -13.02 -50.28 8.65
CA PRO A 23 -13.99 -49.80 7.65
C PRO A 23 -13.35 -48.76 6.73
N VAL A 24 -13.68 -48.85 5.45
CA VAL A 24 -13.57 -47.76 4.49
C VAL A 24 -14.95 -47.11 4.39
N THR A 25 -15.02 -45.81 4.70
CA THR A 25 -16.28 -45.06 4.69
C THR A 25 -16.27 -44.07 3.54
N ALA A 26 -17.36 -43.98 2.80
CA ALA A 26 -17.65 -42.96 1.81
C ALA A 26 -18.94 -42.23 2.20
N SER A 27 -18.94 -40.92 2.12
CA SER A 27 -20.16 -40.12 2.34
C SER A 27 -20.29 -39.09 1.21
N TRP A 28 -21.51 -38.94 0.72
CA TRP A 28 -21.86 -37.96 -0.30
C TRP A 28 -23.13 -37.21 0.13
N GLN A 29 -22.98 -35.87 0.23
CA GLN A 29 -24.12 -34.98 0.48
C GLN A 29 -24.71 -34.54 -0.86
N VAL A 30 -25.98 -34.84 -1.10
CA VAL A 30 -26.70 -34.41 -2.29
C VAL A 30 -27.15 -32.98 -2.14
N ASP A 31 -26.61 -32.07 -2.97
CA ASP A 31 -26.87 -30.64 -2.89
C ASP A 31 -28.13 -30.22 -3.69
N LEU A 32 -29.30 -30.53 -3.17
CA LEU A 32 -30.56 -30.16 -3.83
C LEU A 32 -30.94 -28.68 -3.69
N PHE A 33 -30.47 -28.02 -2.63
CA PHE A 33 -30.82 -26.62 -2.30
C PHE A 33 -29.64 -25.65 -2.44
N GLY A 34 -28.55 -26.10 -3.04
CA GLY A 34 -27.43 -25.26 -3.41
C GLY A 34 -26.51 -24.84 -2.27
N GLN A 35 -26.55 -25.52 -1.12
CA GLN A 35 -25.69 -25.18 0.02
C GLN A 35 -24.20 -25.36 -0.33
N LEU A 36 -23.82 -26.51 -0.89
CA LEU A 36 -22.45 -26.81 -1.32
C LEU A 36 -22.07 -25.99 -2.54
N LEU A 37 -23.00 -25.79 -3.49
CA LEU A 37 -22.77 -24.95 -4.65
C LEU A 37 -22.46 -23.50 -4.25
N ASN A 38 -23.22 -22.91 -3.32
CA ASN A 38 -22.96 -21.56 -2.81
C ASN A 38 -21.64 -21.52 -2.02
N SER A 39 -21.32 -22.55 -1.24
CA SER A 39 -20.02 -22.67 -0.56
C SER A 39 -18.85 -22.71 -1.55
N LYS A 40 -18.96 -23.48 -2.64
CA LYS A 40 -17.97 -23.52 -3.74
C LYS A 40 -17.84 -22.15 -4.41
N ARG A 41 -18.96 -21.50 -4.74
CA ARG A 41 -18.95 -20.15 -5.35
C ARG A 41 -18.33 -19.13 -4.42
N ASN A 42 -18.63 -19.20 -3.13
CA ASN A 42 -18.00 -18.35 -2.11
C ASN A 42 -16.46 -18.52 -2.11
N ALA A 43 -15.97 -19.76 -2.08
CA ALA A 43 -14.53 -20.04 -2.14
C ALA A 43 -13.88 -19.49 -3.44
N GLN A 44 -14.56 -19.61 -4.59
CA GLN A 44 -14.09 -19.06 -5.85
C GLN A 44 -14.02 -17.53 -5.83
N VAL A 45 -14.99 -16.86 -5.23
CA VAL A 45 -14.99 -15.38 -5.11
C VAL A 45 -13.93 -14.92 -4.13
N THR A 46 -13.73 -15.64 -3.02
CA THR A 46 -12.66 -15.37 -2.06
C THR A 46 -11.27 -15.48 -2.72
N LEU A 47 -11.07 -16.48 -3.61
CA LEU A 47 -9.85 -16.57 -4.40
C LEU A 47 -9.68 -15.35 -5.32
N LYS A 48 -10.74 -14.90 -6.00
CA LYS A 48 -10.69 -13.69 -6.85
C LYS A 48 -10.39 -12.44 -6.02
N GLN A 49 -10.99 -12.32 -4.83
CA GLN A 49 -10.72 -11.23 -3.88
C GLN A 49 -9.24 -11.21 -3.48
N THR A 50 -8.66 -12.37 -3.14
CA THR A 50 -7.23 -12.48 -2.77
C THR A 50 -6.32 -12.08 -3.93
N LYS A 51 -6.68 -12.44 -5.18
CA LYS A 51 -5.95 -11.99 -6.37
C LYS A 51 -6.03 -10.46 -6.55
N ALA A 52 -7.19 -9.87 -6.31
CA ALA A 52 -7.34 -8.41 -6.35
C ALA A 52 -6.51 -7.73 -5.25
N TYR A 53 -6.47 -8.26 -4.03
CA TYR A 53 -5.59 -7.76 -2.97
C TYR A 53 -4.11 -7.85 -3.34
N ARG A 54 -3.66 -8.98 -3.93
CA ARG A 54 -2.28 -9.11 -4.43
C ARG A 54 -1.95 -7.98 -5.40
N GLN A 55 -2.83 -7.69 -6.35
CA GLN A 55 -2.63 -6.61 -7.32
C GLN A 55 -2.63 -5.22 -6.65
N ALA A 56 -3.50 -4.98 -5.67
CA ALA A 56 -3.51 -3.73 -4.90
C ALA A 56 -2.18 -3.51 -4.18
N VAL A 57 -1.64 -4.55 -3.53
CA VAL A 57 -0.33 -4.51 -2.87
C VAL A 57 0.78 -4.25 -3.88
N GLN A 58 0.75 -4.89 -5.05
CA GLN A 58 1.74 -4.67 -6.11
C GLN A 58 1.74 -3.21 -6.59
N THR A 59 0.57 -2.63 -6.86
CA THR A 59 0.43 -1.21 -7.22
C THR A 59 0.98 -0.29 -6.13
N GLN A 60 0.66 -0.58 -4.86
CA GLN A 60 1.14 0.19 -3.72
C GLN A 60 2.66 0.12 -3.58
N VAL A 61 3.25 -1.07 -3.75
CA VAL A 61 4.71 -1.28 -3.72
C VAL A 61 5.40 -0.45 -4.81
N ILE A 62 4.90 -0.52 -6.05
CA ILE A 62 5.44 0.26 -7.18
C ILE A 62 5.37 1.76 -6.88
N SER A 63 4.22 2.24 -6.40
CA SER A 63 4.04 3.67 -6.06
C SER A 63 4.96 4.12 -4.93
N ASN A 64 5.14 3.30 -3.89
CA ASN A 64 6.03 3.62 -2.79
C ASN A 64 7.50 3.68 -3.25
N ILE A 65 7.95 2.72 -4.06
CA ILE A 65 9.31 2.71 -4.62
C ILE A 65 9.53 3.95 -5.48
N ALA A 66 8.58 4.30 -6.36
CA ALA A 66 8.66 5.49 -7.19
C ALA A 66 8.75 6.77 -6.35
N ASN A 67 7.91 6.91 -5.32
CA ASN A 67 7.94 8.06 -4.42
C ASN A 67 9.27 8.18 -3.66
N MET A 68 9.80 7.08 -3.12
CA MET A 68 11.12 7.09 -2.45
C MET A 68 12.24 7.45 -3.41
N TYR A 69 12.20 6.94 -4.65
CA TYR A 69 13.19 7.25 -5.68
C TYR A 69 13.17 8.74 -6.06
N TYR A 70 11.98 9.31 -6.28
CA TYR A 70 11.85 10.74 -6.55
C TYR A 70 12.23 11.62 -5.35
N THR A 71 11.96 11.15 -4.13
CA THR A 71 12.42 11.82 -2.89
C THR A 71 13.94 11.90 -2.86
N LEU A 72 14.65 10.82 -3.20
CA LEU A 72 16.11 10.83 -3.27
C LEU A 72 16.63 11.83 -4.29
N MET A 73 16.04 11.90 -5.49
CA MET A 73 16.46 12.87 -6.52
C MET A 73 16.20 14.33 -6.08
N MET A 74 15.07 14.55 -5.40
CA MET A 74 14.77 15.87 -4.81
C MET A 74 15.80 16.27 -3.76
N LEU A 75 16.15 15.37 -2.84
CA LEU A 75 17.13 15.62 -1.77
C LEU A 75 18.52 15.85 -2.35
N ASP A 76 18.95 15.11 -3.36
CA ASP A 76 20.22 15.33 -4.04
C ASP A 76 20.29 16.73 -4.65
N ARG A 77 19.22 17.17 -5.31
CA ARG A 77 19.15 18.50 -5.88
C ARG A 77 19.15 19.59 -4.83
N GLN A 78 18.44 19.40 -3.72
CA GLN A 78 18.50 20.31 -2.57
C GLN A 78 19.90 20.37 -1.97
N LEU A 79 20.58 19.23 -1.83
CA LEU A 79 21.95 19.16 -1.34
C LEU A 79 22.92 19.94 -2.23
N GLU A 80 22.81 19.76 -3.54
CA GLU A 80 23.65 20.47 -4.53
C GLU A 80 23.46 22.00 -4.43
N ILE A 81 22.23 22.48 -4.41
CA ILE A 81 21.89 23.91 -4.27
C ILE A 81 22.42 24.44 -2.93
N THR A 82 22.23 23.71 -1.85
CA THR A 82 22.64 24.11 -0.51
C THR A 82 24.19 24.19 -0.40
N LYS A 83 24.90 23.20 -0.94
CA LYS A 83 26.40 23.23 -0.99
C LYS A 83 26.90 24.38 -1.83
N SER A 84 26.32 24.61 -3.01
CA SER A 84 26.68 25.75 -3.86
C SER A 84 26.45 27.11 -3.16
N THR A 85 25.32 27.24 -2.46
CA THR A 85 25.00 28.45 -1.68
C THR A 85 25.95 28.63 -0.50
N ALA A 86 26.30 27.54 0.20
CA ALA A 86 27.28 27.61 1.30
C ALA A 86 28.63 28.11 0.82
N GLU A 87 29.11 27.68 -0.37
CA GLU A 87 30.35 28.17 -0.96
C GLU A 87 30.29 29.66 -1.30
N ILE A 88 29.17 30.15 -1.83
CA ILE A 88 28.96 31.57 -2.11
C ILE A 88 28.96 32.37 -0.82
N LEU A 89 28.23 31.94 0.21
CA LEU A 89 28.18 32.63 1.50
C LEU A 89 29.52 32.61 2.23
N LYS A 90 30.30 31.53 2.10
CA LYS A 90 31.69 31.47 2.63
C LYS A 90 32.56 32.54 2.01
N LYS A 91 32.57 32.61 0.67
CA LYS A 91 33.36 33.65 -0.06
C LYS A 91 32.90 35.06 0.31
N ASN A 92 31.60 35.27 0.50
CA ASN A 92 31.07 36.56 0.92
C ASN A 92 31.54 36.91 2.35
N ALA A 93 31.54 35.96 3.29
CA ALA A 93 32.01 36.17 4.65
C ALA A 93 33.51 36.51 4.70
N GLU A 94 34.32 35.78 3.92
CA GLU A 94 35.77 36.07 3.76
C GLU A 94 36.01 37.45 3.15
N THR A 95 35.25 37.84 2.14
CA THR A 95 35.34 39.16 1.51
C THR A 95 34.96 40.28 2.47
N MET A 96 33.86 40.10 3.24
CA MET A 96 33.46 41.09 4.25
C MET A 96 34.48 41.26 5.35
N GLU A 97 35.15 40.19 5.78
CA GLU A 97 36.21 40.26 6.79
C GLU A 97 37.45 41.02 6.24
N ALA A 98 37.87 40.71 5.01
CA ALA A 98 38.94 41.42 4.36
C ALA A 98 38.66 42.92 4.13
N MET A 99 37.44 43.28 3.73
CA MET A 99 37.01 44.66 3.56
C MET A 99 36.96 45.42 4.90
N LYS A 100 36.58 44.78 5.99
CA LYS A 100 36.63 45.35 7.33
C LYS A 100 38.06 45.64 7.76
N ASP A 101 38.96 44.66 7.56
CA ASP A 101 40.38 44.78 7.91
C ASP A 101 41.09 45.89 7.09
N ALA A 102 40.63 46.10 5.85
CA ALA A 102 41.06 47.19 4.99
C ALA A 102 40.44 48.56 5.37
N ALA A 103 39.69 48.65 6.46
CA ALA A 103 38.99 49.85 6.95
C ALA A 103 38.12 50.54 5.89
N MET A 104 37.46 49.75 5.01
CA MET A 104 36.59 50.27 3.96
C MET A 104 35.37 50.95 4.58
N TYR A 105 35.01 52.13 4.06
CA TYR A 105 33.82 52.86 4.48
C TYR A 105 32.55 52.03 4.28
N ASN A 106 31.69 51.98 5.27
CA ASN A 106 30.43 51.23 5.32
C ASN A 106 30.46 49.73 5.73
N ILE A 107 31.61 49.19 6.14
CA ILE A 107 31.68 47.82 6.67
C ILE A 107 31.90 47.86 8.17
N ASN A 108 30.89 47.40 8.91
CA ASN A 108 30.94 47.29 10.36
C ASN A 108 31.07 45.83 10.81
N SER A 109 31.46 45.59 12.05
CA SER A 109 31.60 44.25 12.62
C SER A 109 30.28 43.48 12.60
N THR A 110 29.14 44.17 12.67
CA THR A 110 27.80 43.55 12.62
C THR A 110 27.53 42.85 11.27
N GLY A 111 27.88 43.49 10.16
CA GLY A 111 27.73 42.89 8.81
C GLY A 111 28.60 41.65 8.61
N VAL A 112 29.84 41.67 9.18
CA VAL A 112 30.72 40.48 9.15
C VAL A 112 30.12 39.31 9.93
N GLU A 113 29.62 39.58 11.17
CA GLU A 113 29.02 38.54 11.99
C GLU A 113 27.71 38.03 11.40
N GLN A 114 26.89 38.87 10.78
CA GLN A 114 25.70 38.44 10.03
C GLN A 114 26.05 37.54 8.86
N SER A 115 27.11 37.84 8.12
CA SER A 115 27.63 37.04 7.03
C SER A 115 28.08 35.64 7.50
N LYS A 116 28.86 35.60 8.60
CA LYS A 116 29.31 34.35 9.22
C LYS A 116 28.11 33.52 9.73
N ALA A 117 27.12 34.17 10.35
CA ALA A 117 25.94 33.50 10.84
C ALA A 117 25.09 32.89 9.70
N ALA A 118 24.93 33.61 8.59
CA ALA A 118 24.20 33.08 7.41
C ALA A 118 24.96 31.91 6.78
N TYR A 119 26.28 31.96 6.65
CA TYR A 119 27.09 30.82 6.22
C TYR A 119 26.91 29.62 7.14
N ALA A 120 27.02 29.81 8.46
CA ALA A 120 26.91 28.76 9.44
C ALA A 120 25.51 28.13 9.43
N GLN A 121 24.44 28.92 9.23
CA GLN A 121 23.06 28.42 9.10
C GLN A 121 22.91 27.48 7.91
N VAL A 122 23.39 27.86 6.73
CA VAL A 122 23.29 27.01 5.53
C VAL A 122 24.20 25.79 5.66
N LEU A 123 25.40 25.94 6.24
CA LEU A 123 26.31 24.84 6.49
C LEU A 123 25.69 23.79 7.43
N ALA A 124 24.95 24.22 8.47
CA ALA A 124 24.29 23.34 9.41
C ALA A 124 23.14 22.52 8.78
N SER A 125 22.52 23.01 7.71
CA SER A 125 21.46 22.26 7.01
C SER A 125 21.97 21.13 6.10
N ILE A 126 23.27 21.12 5.74
CA ILE A 126 23.84 20.08 4.88
C ILE A 126 23.80 18.69 5.53
N PRO A 127 24.24 18.50 6.80
CA PRO A 127 24.13 17.21 7.47
C PRO A 127 22.71 16.69 7.59
N ASP A 128 21.71 17.57 7.80
CA ASP A 128 20.31 17.19 7.89
C ASP A 128 19.78 16.60 6.56
N ILE A 129 20.19 17.21 5.43
CA ILE A 129 19.85 16.70 4.10
C ILE A 129 20.57 15.37 3.83
N GLU A 130 21.86 15.27 4.17
CA GLU A 130 22.66 14.05 4.01
C GLU A 130 22.10 12.90 4.86
N GLN A 131 21.63 13.19 6.07
CA GLN A 131 20.92 12.21 6.90
C GLN A 131 19.62 11.77 6.24
N SER A 132 18.80 12.69 5.74
CA SER A 132 17.54 12.38 5.06
C SER A 132 17.76 11.52 3.81
N ILE A 133 18.84 11.75 3.06
CA ILE A 133 19.24 10.90 1.94
C ILE A 133 19.53 9.48 2.44
N ARG A 134 20.35 9.34 3.48
CA ARG A 134 20.73 8.05 4.05
C ARG A 134 19.53 7.29 4.58
N GLU A 135 18.64 7.97 5.28
CA GLU A 135 17.41 7.36 5.81
C GLU A 135 16.51 6.86 4.68
N THR A 136 16.37 7.64 3.61
CA THR A 136 15.57 7.26 2.43
C THR A 136 16.21 6.09 1.65
N GLU A 137 17.55 6.07 1.51
CA GLU A 137 18.28 4.93 0.91
C GLU A 137 18.10 3.65 1.73
N ASN A 138 18.19 3.75 3.06
CA ASN A 138 17.97 2.62 3.95
C ASN A 138 16.53 2.11 3.87
N ALA A 139 15.55 3.01 3.85
CA ALA A 139 14.14 2.66 3.70
C ALA A 139 13.88 1.96 2.35
N LEU A 140 14.43 2.48 1.25
CA LEU A 140 14.28 1.89 -0.07
C LEU A 140 14.97 0.51 -0.16
N SER A 141 16.20 0.37 0.38
CA SER A 141 16.91 -0.91 0.45
C SER A 141 16.10 -1.95 1.23
N THR A 142 15.57 -1.56 2.40
CA THR A 142 14.71 -2.42 3.22
C THR A 142 13.44 -2.84 2.45
N PHE A 143 12.84 -1.91 1.70
CA PHE A 143 11.65 -2.18 0.89
C PHE A 143 11.93 -3.15 -0.26
N LEU A 144 13.15 -3.13 -0.81
CA LEU A 144 13.63 -4.08 -1.83
C LEU A 144 14.08 -5.42 -1.23
N GLY A 145 14.16 -5.53 0.10
CA GLY A 145 14.65 -6.73 0.79
C GLY A 145 16.16 -6.88 0.74
N GLU A 146 16.88 -5.78 0.54
CA GLU A 146 18.34 -5.73 0.43
C GLU A 146 18.99 -5.10 1.68
N ALA A 147 20.27 -5.38 1.90
CA ALA A 147 21.02 -4.69 2.93
C ALA A 147 21.20 -3.20 2.57
N PRO A 148 21.24 -2.29 3.56
CA PRO A 148 21.41 -0.86 3.31
C PRO A 148 22.62 -0.55 2.43
N HIS A 149 22.38 0.12 1.29
CA HIS A 149 23.42 0.53 0.35
C HIS A 149 23.04 1.83 -0.37
N ALA A 150 23.99 2.47 -1.02
CA ALA A 150 23.72 3.65 -1.82
C ALA A 150 22.98 3.28 -3.11
N ILE A 151 21.88 3.95 -3.38
CA ILE A 151 21.04 3.72 -4.56
C ILE A 151 21.53 4.57 -5.73
N LYS A 152 21.84 3.91 -6.85
CA LYS A 152 22.18 4.61 -8.11
C LYS A 152 20.92 5.28 -8.67
N ARG A 153 21.01 6.56 -8.99
CA ARG A 153 19.89 7.36 -9.47
C ARG A 153 20.30 8.41 -10.51
N GLY A 154 19.33 8.87 -11.27
CA GLY A 154 19.48 9.96 -12.22
C GLY A 154 19.29 11.33 -11.57
N THR A 155 19.19 12.39 -12.38
CA THR A 155 18.91 13.76 -11.93
C THR A 155 17.42 14.08 -12.07
N LEU A 156 16.95 15.01 -11.24
CA LEU A 156 15.54 15.43 -11.23
C LEU A 156 15.13 16.05 -12.57
N GLU A 157 16.01 16.82 -13.20
CA GLU A 157 15.76 17.52 -14.46
C GLU A 157 15.71 16.61 -15.68
N ALA A 158 16.29 15.40 -15.59
CA ALA A 158 16.28 14.43 -16.68
C ALA A 158 14.94 13.66 -16.79
N GLN A 159 14.03 13.87 -15.84
CA GLN A 159 12.73 13.16 -15.84
C GLN A 159 11.75 13.82 -16.80
N VAL A 160 11.19 13.00 -17.71
CA VAL A 160 10.17 13.43 -18.66
C VAL A 160 8.79 13.10 -18.10
N LEU A 161 8.02 14.12 -17.78
CA LEU A 161 6.64 13.95 -17.32
C LEU A 161 5.68 13.89 -18.52
N PRO A 162 4.57 13.13 -18.43
CA PRO A 162 3.55 13.14 -19.46
C PRO A 162 2.92 14.52 -19.55
N THR A 163 2.89 15.10 -20.76
CA THR A 163 2.45 16.48 -21.00
C THR A 163 0.92 16.66 -21.01
N GLU A 164 0.17 15.60 -21.30
CA GLU A 164 -1.30 15.67 -21.35
C GLU A 164 -1.93 14.49 -20.61
N LEU A 165 -2.42 14.77 -19.42
CA LEU A 165 -3.35 13.90 -18.72
C LEU A 165 -4.75 14.48 -18.89
N SER A 166 -5.51 13.95 -19.88
CA SER A 166 -6.84 14.45 -20.21
C SER A 166 -7.81 14.28 -19.04
N ALA A 167 -8.51 15.35 -18.72
CA ALA A 167 -9.60 15.33 -17.77
C ALA A 167 -10.76 14.49 -18.33
N GLY A 168 -11.10 13.41 -17.67
CA GLY A 168 -12.22 12.55 -18.00
C GLY A 168 -11.88 11.08 -17.84
N VAL A 169 -11.76 10.64 -16.59
CA VAL A 169 -11.63 9.20 -16.32
C VAL A 169 -13.03 8.59 -16.34
N PRO A 170 -13.38 7.75 -17.33
CA PRO A 170 -14.67 7.08 -17.35
C PRO A 170 -14.84 6.24 -16.07
N ILE A 171 -16.04 6.25 -15.50
CA ILE A 171 -16.41 5.39 -14.33
C ILE A 171 -16.02 3.93 -14.56
N GLN A 172 -16.00 3.47 -15.81
CA GLN A 172 -15.54 2.14 -16.21
C GLN A 172 -14.08 1.84 -15.82
N LEU A 173 -13.21 2.84 -15.74
CA LEU A 173 -11.84 2.65 -15.25
C LEU A 173 -11.78 2.43 -13.74
N LEU A 174 -12.71 3.01 -12.99
CA LEU A 174 -12.82 2.79 -11.54
C LEU A 174 -13.18 1.34 -11.21
N SER A 175 -14.03 0.68 -12.03
CA SER A 175 -14.38 -0.73 -11.86
C SER A 175 -13.19 -1.67 -12.05
N ASN A 176 -12.12 -1.18 -12.66
CA ASN A 176 -10.91 -1.95 -12.89
C ASN A 176 -9.89 -1.85 -11.74
N ARG A 177 -10.10 -0.97 -10.78
CA ARG A 177 -9.23 -0.84 -9.61
C ARG A 177 -9.23 -2.10 -8.76
N PRO A 178 -8.05 -2.54 -8.28
CA PRO A 178 -7.97 -3.76 -7.48
C PRO A 178 -8.74 -3.70 -6.16
N ASP A 179 -8.76 -2.54 -5.49
CA ASP A 179 -9.49 -2.32 -4.23
C ASP A 179 -11.01 -2.34 -4.43
N VAL A 180 -11.51 -1.74 -5.52
CA VAL A 180 -12.93 -1.79 -5.91
C VAL A 180 -13.34 -3.22 -6.25
N LYS A 181 -12.51 -3.95 -7.02
CA LYS A 181 -12.74 -5.37 -7.31
C LYS A 181 -12.75 -6.23 -6.04
N ALA A 182 -11.84 -5.96 -5.10
CA ALA A 182 -11.82 -6.68 -3.82
C ALA A 182 -13.10 -6.44 -3.02
N ALA A 183 -13.61 -5.20 -2.98
CA ALA A 183 -14.87 -4.87 -2.32
C ALA A 183 -16.08 -5.50 -3.02
N GLU A 184 -16.11 -5.55 -4.36
CA GLU A 184 -17.14 -6.26 -5.14
C GLU A 184 -17.14 -7.76 -4.82
N MET A 185 -15.95 -8.39 -4.78
CA MET A 185 -15.82 -9.80 -4.44
C MET A 185 -16.22 -10.07 -2.98
N ALA A 186 -15.96 -9.14 -2.05
CA ALA A 186 -16.44 -9.23 -0.67
C ALA A 186 -17.98 -9.22 -0.60
N LEU A 187 -18.63 -8.34 -1.35
CA LEU A 187 -20.09 -8.31 -1.47
C LEU A 187 -20.64 -9.63 -2.05
N ALA A 188 -20.04 -10.14 -3.12
CA ALA A 188 -20.43 -11.40 -3.72
C ALA A 188 -20.25 -12.59 -2.74
N SER A 189 -19.20 -12.59 -1.92
CA SER A 189 -18.98 -13.56 -0.85
C SER A 189 -20.11 -13.53 0.19
N CYS A 190 -20.51 -12.35 0.65
CA CYS A 190 -21.62 -12.18 1.59
C CYS A 190 -22.95 -12.64 0.98
N TYR A 191 -23.20 -12.36 -0.30
CA TYR A 191 -24.38 -12.87 -1.02
C TYR A 191 -24.44 -14.41 -1.06
N TYR A 192 -23.33 -15.09 -1.37
CA TYR A 192 -23.28 -16.56 -1.35
C TYR A 192 -23.42 -17.11 0.07
N ASN A 193 -22.89 -16.43 1.07
CA ASN A 193 -23.09 -16.79 2.48
C ASN A 193 -24.57 -16.67 2.90
N THR A 194 -25.25 -15.61 2.47
CA THR A 194 -26.70 -15.45 2.72
C THR A 194 -27.51 -16.58 2.06
N ASN A 195 -27.17 -16.96 0.83
CA ASN A 195 -27.84 -18.08 0.15
C ASN A 195 -27.54 -19.42 0.82
N SER A 196 -26.32 -19.66 1.30
CA SER A 196 -25.99 -20.83 2.10
C SER A 196 -26.77 -20.88 3.43
N ALA A 197 -26.93 -19.71 4.09
CA ALA A 197 -27.77 -19.61 5.30
C ALA A 197 -29.26 -19.86 5.03
N ARG A 198 -29.78 -19.46 3.86
CA ARG A 198 -31.14 -19.82 3.41
C ARG A 198 -31.27 -21.31 3.16
N ALA A 199 -30.27 -21.93 2.52
CA ALA A 199 -30.26 -23.37 2.25
C ALA A 199 -30.33 -24.24 3.51
N ALA A 200 -29.82 -23.71 4.66
CA ALA A 200 -29.88 -24.41 5.94
C ALA A 200 -31.28 -24.61 6.52
N PHE A 201 -32.33 -24.02 5.94
CA PHE A 201 -33.73 -24.25 6.30
C PHE A 201 -34.33 -25.45 5.57
N TYR A 202 -33.68 -25.97 4.56
CA TYR A 202 -34.16 -27.09 3.75
C TYR A 202 -33.54 -28.40 4.19
N PRO A 203 -34.21 -29.54 3.89
CA PRO A 203 -33.70 -30.87 4.22
C PRO A 203 -32.34 -31.15 3.55
N GLN A 204 -31.45 -31.80 4.29
CA GLN A 204 -30.19 -32.28 3.75
C GLN A 204 -30.26 -33.80 3.55
N ILE A 205 -29.88 -34.26 2.36
CA ILE A 205 -29.81 -35.66 2.01
C ILE A 205 -28.33 -36.07 2.01
N THR A 206 -28.00 -37.04 2.86
CA THR A 206 -26.66 -37.61 2.90
C THR A 206 -26.73 -39.10 2.60
N LEU A 207 -25.98 -39.55 1.60
CA LEU A 207 -25.78 -40.96 1.30
C LEU A 207 -24.42 -41.34 1.90
N SER A 208 -24.42 -42.36 2.76
CA SER A 208 -23.20 -42.89 3.37
C SER A 208 -23.08 -44.38 3.12
N GLY A 209 -21.91 -44.83 2.80
CA GLY A 209 -21.59 -46.23 2.64
C GLY A 209 -20.35 -46.59 3.42
N SER A 210 -20.33 -47.79 3.98
CA SER A 210 -19.10 -48.33 4.55
C SER A 210 -18.91 -49.78 4.08
N ALA A 211 -17.67 -50.11 3.78
CA ALA A 211 -17.26 -51.48 3.51
C ALA A 211 -15.99 -51.76 4.28
N GLY A 212 -15.90 -52.88 4.95
CA GLY A 212 -14.74 -53.18 5.77
C GLY A 212 -14.75 -54.58 6.37
N TRP A 213 -13.63 -54.93 6.94
CA TRP A 213 -13.47 -56.18 7.66
C TRP A 213 -13.70 -55.92 9.14
N THR A 214 -14.48 -56.78 9.75
CA THR A 214 -14.69 -56.75 11.19
C THR A 214 -14.66 -58.17 11.74
N ASN A 215 -14.10 -58.33 12.90
CA ASN A 215 -14.24 -59.54 13.71
C ASN A 215 -15.28 -59.22 14.81
N SER A 216 -16.52 -59.46 14.59
CA SER A 216 -17.52 -59.39 15.65
C SER A 216 -17.62 -60.69 16.39
N ALA A 217 -17.38 -60.68 17.69
CA ALA A 217 -17.44 -61.80 18.63
C ALA A 217 -16.21 -62.69 18.71
N GLY A 218 -15.21 -62.24 19.45
CA GLY A 218 -14.42 -63.02 20.34
C GLY A 218 -13.61 -64.24 19.87
N SER A 219 -13.66 -64.60 18.64
CA SER A 219 -12.91 -65.72 18.09
C SER A 219 -11.54 -65.25 17.55
N ALA A 220 -10.52 -66.02 17.90
CA ALA A 220 -9.16 -65.79 17.44
C ALA A 220 -9.09 -65.51 15.92
N ILE A 221 -8.04 -64.80 15.51
CA ILE A 221 -7.66 -64.34 14.16
C ILE A 221 -7.54 -65.52 13.14
N ILE A 222 -8.39 -66.50 13.17
CA ILE A 222 -8.29 -67.69 12.30
C ILE A 222 -9.13 -67.48 11.01
N ASN A 223 -10.00 -66.46 10.97
CA ASN A 223 -10.72 -66.12 9.76
C ASN A 223 -10.65 -64.58 9.58
N PRO A 224 -9.95 -64.05 8.57
CA PRO A 224 -9.85 -62.60 8.34
C PRO A 224 -11.21 -62.06 7.94
N GLY A 225 -12.00 -61.86 8.94
CA GLY A 225 -13.19 -61.07 8.96
C GLY A 225 -14.18 -61.20 7.84
N LYS A 226 -15.44 -61.22 8.20
CA LYS A 226 -16.50 -61.08 7.23
C LYS A 226 -16.45 -59.68 6.66
N LEU A 227 -16.42 -59.56 5.32
CA LEU A 227 -16.63 -58.30 4.62
C LEU A 227 -18.03 -57.83 4.93
N LEU A 228 -18.16 -56.74 5.64
CA LEU A 228 -19.40 -56.04 5.89
C LEU A 228 -19.51 -54.83 4.97
N ALA A 229 -20.55 -54.75 4.17
CA ALA A 229 -20.89 -53.58 3.40
C ALA A 229 -22.26 -53.03 3.87
N SER A 230 -22.33 -51.74 4.11
CA SER A 230 -23.59 -51.07 4.46
C SER A 230 -23.73 -49.80 3.63
N ALA A 231 -24.96 -49.51 3.19
CA ALA A 231 -25.33 -48.25 2.56
C ALA A 231 -26.54 -47.67 3.29
N VAL A 232 -26.47 -46.42 3.68
CA VAL A 232 -27.52 -45.72 4.42
C VAL A 232 -27.77 -44.38 3.76
N GLY A 233 -29.04 -44.11 3.40
CA GLY A 233 -29.52 -42.78 3.03
C GLY A 233 -30.16 -42.14 4.26
N SER A 234 -29.72 -40.93 4.60
CA SER A 234 -30.30 -40.13 5.68
C SER A 234 -30.85 -38.83 5.15
N LEU A 235 -32.07 -38.47 5.60
CA LEU A 235 -32.70 -37.18 5.39
C LEU A 235 -32.74 -36.46 6.73
N THR A 236 -32.05 -35.32 6.81
CA THR A 236 -31.97 -34.53 8.04
C THR A 236 -32.56 -33.14 7.79
N GLN A 237 -33.60 -32.78 8.56
CA GLN A 237 -34.15 -31.42 8.53
C GLN A 237 -34.24 -30.89 9.96
N PRO A 238 -33.53 -29.78 10.29
CA PRO A 238 -33.65 -29.17 11.60
C PRO A 238 -34.96 -28.37 11.71
N LEU A 239 -35.99 -28.92 12.34
CA LEU A 239 -37.29 -28.25 12.56
C LEU A 239 -37.23 -27.26 13.74
N PHE A 240 -36.52 -27.61 14.81
CA PHE A 240 -36.39 -26.81 16.03
C PHE A 240 -34.90 -26.73 16.43
N TYR A 241 -34.22 -25.70 15.94
CA TYR A 241 -32.78 -25.50 16.22
C TYR A 241 -32.53 -24.26 17.12
N ARG A 242 -33.37 -24.11 18.16
CA ARG A 242 -33.31 -23.02 19.14
C ARG A 242 -33.16 -21.61 18.50
N GLY A 243 -33.77 -21.37 17.35
CA GLY A 243 -33.68 -20.11 16.62
C GLY A 243 -32.34 -19.87 15.90
N GLN A 244 -31.36 -20.78 15.94
CA GLN A 244 -30.01 -20.59 15.41
C GLN A 244 -30.01 -20.32 13.91
N ASN A 245 -30.79 -21.02 13.11
CA ASN A 245 -30.90 -20.80 11.66
C ASN A 245 -31.48 -19.41 11.36
N ILE A 246 -32.47 -18.95 12.15
CA ILE A 246 -33.05 -17.61 12.01
C ILE A 246 -32.03 -16.54 12.34
N ALA A 247 -31.29 -16.70 13.44
CA ALA A 247 -30.24 -15.78 13.84
C ALA A 247 -29.12 -15.74 12.77
N ARG A 248 -28.67 -16.90 12.26
CA ARG A 248 -27.67 -17.01 11.21
C ARG A 248 -28.09 -16.30 9.92
N LEU A 249 -29.37 -16.49 9.49
CA LEU A 249 -29.87 -15.81 8.30
C LEU A 249 -29.97 -14.29 8.50
N LYS A 250 -30.44 -13.83 9.67
CA LYS A 250 -30.48 -12.39 10.00
C LYS A 250 -29.07 -11.77 10.01
N ALA A 251 -28.11 -12.44 10.63
CA ALA A 251 -26.71 -12.00 10.64
C ALA A 251 -26.11 -11.94 9.23
N ALA A 252 -26.34 -12.99 8.40
CA ALA A 252 -25.86 -13.02 7.02
C ALA A 252 -26.44 -11.89 6.17
N LYS A 253 -27.74 -11.58 6.30
CA LYS A 253 -28.39 -10.46 5.61
C LYS A 253 -27.80 -9.11 6.03
N ALA A 254 -27.57 -8.92 7.34
CA ALA A 254 -26.96 -7.69 7.85
C ALA A 254 -25.51 -7.52 7.34
N GLN A 255 -24.74 -8.61 7.26
CA GLN A 255 -23.40 -8.62 6.67
C GLN A 255 -23.43 -8.30 5.17
N GLU A 256 -24.40 -8.82 4.43
CA GLU A 256 -24.59 -8.53 3.00
C GLU A 256 -24.88 -7.04 2.78
N GLU A 257 -25.77 -6.43 3.58
CA GLU A 257 -26.07 -4.99 3.49
C GLU A 257 -24.85 -4.14 3.88
N SER A 258 -24.12 -4.52 4.92
CA SER A 258 -22.85 -3.86 5.30
C SER A 258 -21.82 -3.95 4.18
N ALA A 259 -21.67 -5.10 3.53
CA ALA A 259 -20.73 -5.27 2.42
C ALA A 259 -21.15 -4.44 1.19
N LYS A 260 -22.46 -4.28 0.94
CA LYS A 260 -22.97 -3.41 -0.13
C LYS A 260 -22.63 -1.94 0.12
N LEU A 261 -22.83 -1.45 1.35
CA LEU A 261 -22.44 -0.09 1.73
C LEU A 261 -20.93 0.12 1.64
N SER A 262 -20.14 -0.90 2.04
CA SER A 262 -18.67 -0.86 1.91
C SER A 262 -18.22 -0.80 0.44
N PHE A 263 -18.90 -1.52 -0.45
CA PHE A 263 -18.62 -1.44 -1.89
C PHE A 263 -18.96 -0.05 -2.47
N GLN A 264 -20.12 0.52 -2.08
CA GLN A 264 -20.47 1.89 -2.48
C GLN A 264 -19.44 2.91 -1.97
N GLN A 265 -18.99 2.77 -0.73
CA GLN A 265 -17.95 3.63 -0.18
C GLN A 265 -16.62 3.50 -0.92
N ALA A 266 -16.23 2.27 -1.30
CA ALA A 266 -15.02 2.05 -2.09
C ALA A 266 -15.07 2.75 -3.46
N LEU A 267 -16.23 2.74 -4.13
CA LEU A 267 -16.46 3.47 -5.39
C LEU A 267 -16.34 4.97 -5.21
N LEU A 268 -16.96 5.53 -4.15
CA LEU A 268 -16.90 6.97 -3.85
C LEU A 268 -15.47 7.41 -3.53
N ASN A 269 -14.75 6.63 -2.72
CA ASN A 269 -13.36 6.90 -2.39
C ASN A 269 -12.48 6.88 -3.65
N ALA A 270 -12.66 5.86 -4.51
CA ALA A 270 -11.92 5.75 -5.77
C ALA A 270 -12.16 6.96 -6.68
N GLY A 271 -13.41 7.43 -6.80
CA GLY A 271 -13.74 8.64 -7.56
C GLY A 271 -13.10 9.91 -6.98
N SER A 272 -13.13 10.05 -5.65
CA SER A 272 -12.50 11.16 -4.95
C SER A 272 -10.97 11.17 -5.13
N GLU A 273 -10.31 10.02 -5.00
CA GLU A 273 -8.86 9.90 -5.19
C GLU A 273 -8.42 10.28 -6.59
N VAL A 274 -9.14 9.83 -7.63
CA VAL A 274 -8.84 10.22 -9.02
C VAL A 274 -9.05 11.72 -9.23
N SER A 275 -10.16 12.29 -8.72
CA SER A 275 -10.43 13.73 -8.80
C SER A 275 -9.34 14.55 -8.10
N ASN A 276 -8.92 14.13 -6.90
CA ASN A 276 -7.86 14.79 -6.15
C ASN A 276 -6.51 14.70 -6.86
N ALA A 277 -6.16 13.54 -7.40
CA ALA A 277 -4.90 13.34 -8.14
C ALA A 277 -4.83 14.19 -9.42
N LEU A 278 -5.94 14.27 -10.18
CA LEU A 278 -6.03 15.13 -11.35
C LEU A 278 -5.94 16.62 -11.00
N SER A 279 -6.66 17.05 -9.95
CA SER A 279 -6.59 18.43 -9.46
C SER A 279 -5.18 18.78 -8.98
N LEU A 280 -4.52 17.88 -8.24
CA LEU A 280 -3.15 18.06 -7.80
C LEU A 280 -2.20 18.24 -8.98
N TYR A 281 -2.30 17.37 -10.00
CA TYR A 281 -1.47 17.47 -11.20
C TYR A 281 -1.66 18.80 -11.92
N GLN A 282 -2.92 19.23 -12.13
CA GLN A 282 -3.22 20.51 -12.78
C GLN A 282 -2.67 21.70 -11.99
N LYS A 283 -2.89 21.72 -10.67
CA LYS A 283 -2.45 22.83 -9.82
C LYS A 283 -0.93 22.88 -9.63
N THR A 284 -0.26 21.75 -9.58
CA THR A 284 1.21 21.71 -9.57
C THR A 284 1.78 22.17 -10.91
N SER A 285 1.15 21.82 -12.05
CA SER A 285 1.58 22.29 -13.37
C SER A 285 1.43 23.81 -13.53
N GLU A 286 0.31 24.40 -13.08
CA GLU A 286 0.10 25.86 -13.05
C GLU A 286 1.15 26.56 -12.17
N LYS A 287 1.51 25.95 -11.02
CA LYS A 287 2.44 26.48 -10.03
C LYS A 287 3.88 26.55 -10.56
N VAL A 288 4.31 25.55 -11.36
CA VAL A 288 5.67 25.45 -11.89
C VAL A 288 6.05 26.69 -12.71
N GLU A 289 5.16 27.23 -13.56
CA GLU A 289 5.46 28.41 -14.36
C GLU A 289 5.65 29.67 -13.50
N SER A 290 4.77 29.86 -12.50
CA SER A 290 4.91 30.99 -11.56
C SER A 290 6.19 30.88 -10.72
N ARG A 291 6.58 29.67 -10.35
CA ARG A 291 7.82 29.40 -9.61
C ARG A 291 9.07 29.68 -10.46
N ARG A 292 9.04 29.31 -11.74
CA ARG A 292 10.14 29.61 -12.68
C ARG A 292 10.38 31.11 -12.75
N LEU A 293 9.32 31.90 -12.90
CA LEU A 293 9.42 33.37 -12.90
C LEU A 293 9.95 33.91 -11.57
N GLN A 294 9.51 33.35 -10.44
CA GLN A 294 10.01 33.76 -9.12
C GLN A 294 11.52 33.48 -8.98
N VAL A 295 12.00 32.30 -9.40
CA VAL A 295 13.43 31.93 -9.32
C VAL A 295 14.25 32.85 -10.21
N GLU A 296 13.81 33.14 -11.44
CA GLU A 296 14.48 34.04 -12.38
C GLU A 296 14.59 35.47 -11.81
N SER A 297 13.47 35.97 -11.28
CA SER A 297 13.43 37.32 -10.67
C SER A 297 14.29 37.42 -9.41
N ALA A 298 14.24 36.38 -8.54
CA ALA A 298 15.05 36.34 -7.32
C ALA A 298 16.56 36.22 -7.64
N LYS A 299 16.92 35.45 -8.67
CA LYS A 299 18.28 35.34 -9.16
C LYS A 299 18.79 36.71 -9.60
N LYS A 300 18.05 37.39 -10.47
CA LYS A 300 18.42 38.74 -10.97
C LYS A 300 18.51 39.73 -9.83
N ALA A 301 17.57 39.76 -8.89
CA ALA A 301 17.62 40.63 -7.73
C ALA A 301 18.87 40.38 -6.87
N SER A 302 19.28 39.10 -6.70
CA SER A 302 20.50 38.76 -5.97
C SER A 302 21.76 39.22 -6.68
N GLU A 303 21.81 39.11 -8.02
CA GLU A 303 22.94 39.59 -8.85
C GLU A 303 23.01 41.13 -8.83
N ASP A 304 21.92 41.83 -9.11
CA ASP A 304 21.84 43.29 -9.13
C ASP A 304 22.17 43.90 -7.76
N THR A 305 21.66 43.34 -6.66
CA THR A 305 21.94 43.83 -5.30
C THR A 305 23.41 43.67 -4.95
N LYS A 306 24.05 42.57 -5.40
CA LYS A 306 25.49 42.38 -5.22
C LYS A 306 26.32 43.41 -5.97
N GLU A 307 25.92 43.77 -7.19
CA GLU A 307 26.59 44.83 -7.96
C GLU A 307 26.41 46.21 -7.29
N LEU A 308 25.20 46.53 -6.84
CA LEU A 308 24.92 47.78 -6.10
C LEU A 308 25.72 47.86 -4.79
N PHE A 309 25.91 46.75 -4.12
CA PHE A 309 26.76 46.70 -2.93
C PHE A 309 28.23 47.02 -3.28
N ASN A 310 28.77 46.44 -4.35
CA ASN A 310 30.13 46.72 -4.81
C ASN A 310 30.30 48.18 -5.24
N LEU A 311 29.26 48.85 -5.71
CA LEU A 311 29.22 50.28 -6.03
C LEU A 311 29.01 51.17 -4.79
N GLY A 312 28.78 50.59 -3.62
CA GLY A 312 28.59 51.34 -2.36
C GLY A 312 27.20 51.95 -2.20
N THR A 313 26.23 51.58 -3.06
CA THR A 313 24.85 52.11 -3.06
C THR A 313 23.82 51.25 -2.33
N SER A 314 24.21 50.02 -1.97
CA SER A 314 23.38 49.07 -1.23
C SER A 314 24.07 48.57 0.05
N THR A 315 23.30 48.09 1.02
CA THR A 315 23.83 47.50 2.25
C THR A 315 24.06 46.00 2.09
N TYR A 316 24.98 45.44 2.87
CA TYR A 316 25.22 44.00 2.88
C TYR A 316 23.96 43.20 3.33
N LEU A 317 23.13 43.78 4.20
CA LEU A 317 21.88 43.15 4.64
C LEU A 317 20.93 42.92 3.45
N GLU A 318 20.88 43.84 2.49
CA GLU A 318 20.09 43.69 1.26
C GLU A 318 20.62 42.56 0.40
N VAL A 319 21.94 42.44 0.24
CA VAL A 319 22.58 41.32 -0.47
C VAL A 319 22.21 39.99 0.17
N LEU A 320 22.34 39.92 1.49
CA LEU A 320 22.01 38.69 2.24
C LEU A 320 20.54 38.31 2.11
N SER A 321 19.63 39.29 2.21
CA SER A 321 18.20 39.07 2.05
C SER A 321 17.85 38.59 0.64
N ALA A 322 18.44 39.18 -0.40
CA ALA A 322 18.26 38.77 -1.79
C ALA A 322 18.78 37.32 -2.04
N GLN A 323 19.93 36.98 -1.49
CA GLN A 323 20.51 35.64 -1.58
C GLN A 323 19.66 34.59 -0.86
N GLN A 324 19.13 34.90 0.34
CA GLN A 324 18.22 34.01 1.06
C GLN A 324 16.91 33.79 0.28
N SER A 325 16.39 34.87 -0.31
CA SER A 325 15.17 34.80 -1.15
C SER A 325 15.41 33.93 -2.38
N TYR A 326 16.55 34.03 -3.02
CA TYR A 326 16.93 33.20 -4.17
C TYR A 326 17.08 31.73 -3.78
N LEU A 327 17.80 31.42 -2.69
CA LEU A 327 17.94 30.06 -2.17
C LEU A 327 16.56 29.45 -1.85
N SER A 328 15.70 30.19 -1.15
CA SER A 328 14.35 29.74 -0.82
C SER A 328 13.51 29.46 -2.06
N ALA A 329 13.61 30.31 -3.09
CA ALA A 329 12.93 30.11 -4.37
C ALA A 329 13.42 28.86 -5.10
N GLN A 330 14.74 28.59 -5.11
CA GLN A 330 15.31 27.39 -5.72
C GLN A 330 14.86 26.10 -5.00
N ILE A 331 14.92 26.08 -3.67
CA ILE A 331 14.48 24.92 -2.88
C ILE A 331 12.98 24.67 -3.12
N SER A 332 12.17 25.74 -3.16
CA SER A 332 10.75 25.63 -3.47
C SER A 332 10.49 25.13 -4.88
N GLN A 333 11.31 25.49 -5.87
CA GLN A 333 11.22 24.98 -7.24
C GLN A 333 11.46 23.47 -7.28
N VAL A 334 12.47 23.00 -6.58
CA VAL A 334 12.79 21.56 -6.46
C VAL A 334 11.62 20.80 -5.83
N SER A 335 11.01 21.35 -4.76
CA SER A 335 9.84 20.79 -4.13
C SER A 335 8.63 20.75 -5.08
N ASP A 336 8.40 21.81 -5.85
CA ASP A 336 7.27 21.87 -6.81
C ASP A 336 7.44 20.84 -7.95
N CYS A 337 8.66 20.62 -8.44
CA CYS A 337 8.96 19.56 -9.40
C CYS A 337 8.71 18.16 -8.81
N PHE A 338 9.09 17.95 -7.56
CA PHE A 338 8.82 16.70 -6.85
C PHE A 338 7.32 16.47 -6.67
N ASP A 339 6.56 17.51 -6.23
CA ASP A 339 5.12 17.44 -6.07
C ASP A 339 4.41 17.06 -7.39
N GLN A 340 4.91 17.55 -8.53
CA GLN A 340 4.40 17.19 -9.84
C GLN A 340 4.65 15.70 -10.17
N MET A 341 5.84 15.18 -9.88
CA MET A 341 6.15 13.75 -10.05
C MET A 341 5.28 12.88 -9.13
N GLN A 342 5.12 13.30 -7.89
CA GLN A 342 4.27 12.62 -6.92
C GLN A 342 2.79 12.62 -7.36
N ALA A 343 2.31 13.71 -7.99
CA ALA A 343 0.97 13.77 -8.55
C ALA A 343 0.75 12.73 -9.66
N VAL A 344 1.75 12.53 -10.53
CA VAL A 344 1.72 11.49 -11.58
C VAL A 344 1.69 10.08 -10.98
N VAL A 345 2.52 9.81 -9.95
CA VAL A 345 2.52 8.52 -9.25
C VAL A 345 1.17 8.27 -8.55
N SER A 346 0.61 9.31 -7.91
CA SER A 346 -0.71 9.23 -7.27
C SER A 346 -1.82 8.96 -8.27
N LEU A 347 -1.76 9.56 -9.45
CA LEU A 347 -2.71 9.30 -10.52
C LEU A 347 -2.57 7.87 -11.07
N TYR A 348 -1.34 7.39 -11.26
CA TYR A 348 -1.09 6.00 -11.64
C TYR A 348 -1.70 5.02 -10.62
N GLN A 349 -1.52 5.27 -9.34
CA GLN A 349 -2.12 4.46 -8.27
C GLN A 349 -3.65 4.55 -8.27
N ALA A 350 -4.20 5.77 -8.40
CA ALA A 350 -5.65 6.01 -8.41
C ALA A 350 -6.36 5.36 -9.61
N LEU A 351 -5.67 5.18 -10.73
CA LEU A 351 -6.17 4.48 -11.92
C LEU A 351 -6.00 2.95 -11.84
N GLY A 352 -5.40 2.43 -10.78
CA GLY A 352 -5.14 0.99 -10.61
C GLY A 352 -4.07 0.48 -11.56
N GLY A 353 -2.95 1.21 -11.67
CA GLY A 353 -1.79 0.83 -12.47
C GLY A 353 -1.15 -0.49 -12.01
N GLY A 354 -0.17 -1.00 -12.80
CA GLY A 354 0.56 -2.25 -12.48
C GLY A 354 -0.20 -3.52 -12.81
N ARG A 355 -1.09 -3.50 -13.79
CA ARG A 355 -1.76 -4.70 -14.29
C ARG A 355 -0.79 -5.53 -15.14
N GLU A 356 -0.69 -6.81 -14.82
CA GLU A 356 -0.24 -7.80 -15.79
C GLU A 356 -1.41 -8.00 -16.78
N GLU A 357 -1.18 -7.80 -18.06
CA GLU A 357 -2.14 -8.09 -19.14
C GLU A 357 -2.48 -9.58 -19.23
#